data_e7fb005d180b6c25cb9360da34f528a8
#
_entry.id   e7fb005d180b6c25cb9360da34f528a8
#
_cell.length_a   1.000
_cell.length_b   1.000
_cell.length_c   1.000
_cell.angle_alpha   90.00
_cell.angle_beta   90.00
_cell.angle_gamma   90.00
#
_symmetry.space_group_name_H-M   'P 1'
#
loop_
_entity.id
_entity.type
_entity.pdbx_description
1 polymer ?
#
loop_
_entity_poly.entity_id
_entity_poly.type
_entity_poly.pdbx_seq_one_letter_code
_entity_poly.pdbx_strand_id
1 'polypeptide(L)'
;MERITKITICNVKGTAHRSYKFNDLVPNKVNLFVAPNGYGKSTLTAAFKAASHGAMKLQNDEYFKGNSSNSSNIPSLEIEYSVGHKTEKVRSDCKQGEISRKFVVYCINSPVVAKPTGRNFGKFTTKSAELHIDDLNVCKIPEKISTVYKYQTMHSLFGTKTPNLTKFFSSTEGLKFVVNNQEDINKCLTQKKLVNFLEGVDSNNVDTFIEKIDRYSALQELISKLAGLCHLNHSDALKYLIQIIQFVQDNQASRIKSALECLIYQKRKKDISNRLQTFNTTGQNIKVTEHDRNLELNLGSARKMSNGERDVLYFVASLVSFESSVESKPAILIIDEVFDYLDGGNLLAAQYYLSKMITLMKSQHKIFFPIIMTHLDPAVFSNYYTKGMKVHYLTSYSSIASISSDKIVNLLILRSELKKKDRNDVLAGNIEKHLLHYYPDNWTVDNVLKNKIPEFWEDSFSYRDGLHKEVNNYFNGTKYNALAVVIAIRIKVEELTVNKLPEDKRQEYYNKRGARQKLSYAEECNIELPELCSLLCPIYNDTLHLYRDEPVVNLNKIESSYLKLCSNVVKNIIKELYEI
;
A
#
# COMPACT_ATOMS: atom_id res chain seq x y z
N MET A 1 -6.99 14.84 -9.04
CA MET A 1 -7.06 14.29 -7.65
C MET A 1 -5.67 14.30 -7.06
N GLU A 2 -5.50 14.95 -5.92
CA GLU A 2 -4.17 15.19 -5.33
C GLU A 2 -3.90 14.31 -4.12
N ARG A 3 -4.91 14.07 -3.28
CA ARG A 3 -4.78 13.24 -2.07
C ARG A 3 -6.15 12.78 -1.56
N ILE A 4 -6.17 11.68 -0.84
CA ILE A 4 -7.31 11.26 -0.02
C ILE A 4 -7.15 11.89 1.36
N THR A 5 -8.19 12.58 1.84
CA THR A 5 -8.14 13.32 3.11
C THR A 5 -8.83 12.60 4.24
N LYS A 6 -9.82 11.74 3.92
CA LYS A 6 -10.57 11.00 4.95
C LYS A 6 -11.18 9.73 4.38
N ILE A 7 -11.23 8.70 5.21
CA ILE A 7 -11.94 7.45 4.94
C ILE A 7 -12.84 7.18 6.15
N THR A 8 -14.14 7.00 5.89
CA THR A 8 -15.13 6.69 6.93
C THR A 8 -15.81 5.36 6.64
N ILE A 9 -15.87 4.50 7.63
CA ILE A 9 -16.50 3.18 7.56
C ILE A 9 -17.62 3.11 8.60
N CYS A 10 -18.78 2.60 8.17
CA CYS A 10 -19.90 2.34 9.07
C CYS A 10 -20.39 0.91 8.93
N ASN A 11 -20.70 0.27 10.05
CA ASN A 11 -21.37 -1.03 10.15
C ASN A 11 -20.70 -2.19 9.38
N VAL A 12 -19.37 -2.24 9.42
CA VAL A 12 -18.58 -3.33 8.82
C VAL A 12 -17.82 -4.08 9.91
N LYS A 13 -17.96 -5.40 9.95
CA LYS A 13 -17.34 -6.30 10.95
C LYS A 13 -17.57 -5.79 12.39
N GLY A 14 -16.53 -5.66 13.19
CA GLY A 14 -16.60 -5.16 14.57
C GLY A 14 -16.73 -3.64 14.71
N THR A 15 -16.96 -2.88 13.63
CA THR A 15 -16.93 -1.42 13.63
C THR A 15 -18.31 -0.84 13.33
N ALA A 16 -18.93 -0.17 14.30
CA ALA A 16 -20.16 0.59 14.10
C ALA A 16 -19.91 1.86 13.28
N HIS A 17 -18.93 2.66 13.68
CA HIS A 17 -18.50 3.87 12.98
C HIS A 17 -17.02 4.15 13.25
N ARG A 18 -16.24 4.37 12.21
CA ARG A 18 -14.85 4.79 12.33
C ARG A 18 -14.43 5.70 11.19
N SER A 19 -13.72 6.76 11.52
CA SER A 19 -13.25 7.75 10.57
C SER A 19 -11.75 7.96 10.73
N TYR A 20 -11.03 7.83 9.63
CA TYR A 20 -9.58 8.06 9.56
C TYR A 20 -9.33 9.34 8.76
N LYS A 21 -8.61 10.29 9.34
CA LYS A 21 -8.18 11.52 8.68
C LYS A 21 -6.71 11.42 8.28
N PHE A 22 -6.39 11.86 7.08
CA PHE A 22 -5.04 11.81 6.52
C PHE A 22 -4.62 13.19 6.04
N ASN A 23 -3.39 13.58 6.33
CA ASN A 23 -2.82 14.84 5.84
C ASN A 23 -2.12 14.66 4.50
N ASP A 24 -1.54 13.49 4.25
CA ASP A 24 -0.62 13.22 3.15
C ASP A 24 -0.78 11.84 2.51
N LEU A 25 -2.00 11.29 2.47
CA LEU A 25 -2.32 10.11 1.67
C LEU A 25 -2.36 10.51 0.20
N VAL A 26 -1.21 10.34 -0.48
CA VAL A 26 -0.95 10.90 -1.81
C VAL A 26 -0.80 9.79 -2.87
N PRO A 27 -1.15 10.06 -4.13
CA PRO A 27 -1.03 9.08 -5.19
C PRO A 27 0.44 8.82 -5.58
N ASN A 28 0.65 7.65 -6.19
CA ASN A 28 1.92 7.23 -6.76
C ASN A 28 3.09 7.19 -5.76
N LYS A 29 2.76 7.00 -4.48
CA LYS A 29 3.68 6.75 -3.37
C LYS A 29 3.08 5.67 -2.50
N VAL A 30 3.92 4.87 -1.86
CA VAL A 30 3.46 3.89 -0.89
C VAL A 30 2.88 4.62 0.33
N ASN A 31 1.64 4.27 0.67
CA ASN A 31 0.98 4.70 1.89
C ASN A 31 0.90 3.50 2.83
N LEU A 32 1.70 3.54 3.90
CA LEU A 32 1.78 2.46 4.87
C LEU A 32 0.77 2.71 6.00
N PHE A 33 -0.20 1.83 6.15
CA PHE A 33 -1.18 1.87 7.23
C PHE A 33 -0.74 0.89 8.32
N VAL A 34 -0.31 1.43 9.44
CA VAL A 34 0.23 0.65 10.56
C VAL A 34 -0.78 0.60 11.69
N ALA A 35 -1.10 -0.61 12.12
CA ALA A 35 -1.96 -0.84 13.28
C ALA A 35 -1.70 -2.21 13.89
N PRO A 36 -1.88 -2.37 15.22
CA PRO A 36 -1.88 -3.68 15.86
C PRO A 36 -3.00 -4.58 15.34
N ASN A 37 -2.92 -5.85 15.67
CA ASN A 37 -4.02 -6.77 15.41
C ASN A 37 -5.27 -6.33 16.21
N GLY A 38 -6.45 -6.44 15.58
CA GLY A 38 -7.71 -6.01 16.18
C GLY A 38 -8.07 -4.52 16.02
N TYR A 39 -7.20 -3.70 15.44
CA TYR A 39 -7.43 -2.25 15.24
C TYR A 39 -8.11 -1.88 13.91
N GLY A 40 -8.75 -2.84 13.25
CA GLY A 40 -9.64 -2.56 12.12
C GLY A 40 -8.99 -2.60 10.73
N LYS A 41 -7.74 -3.12 10.56
CA LYS A 41 -7.14 -3.36 9.25
C LYS A 41 -8.06 -4.20 8.36
N SER A 42 -8.43 -5.39 8.83
CA SER A 42 -9.33 -6.31 8.10
C SER A 42 -10.74 -5.73 7.89
N THR A 43 -11.17 -4.77 8.70
CA THR A 43 -12.43 -4.04 8.49
C THR A 43 -12.34 -3.08 7.31
N LEU A 44 -11.21 -2.34 7.20
CA LEU A 44 -10.90 -1.51 6.04
C LEU A 44 -10.87 -2.33 4.76
N THR A 45 -10.13 -3.44 4.75
CA THR A 45 -10.03 -4.33 3.60
C THR A 45 -11.38 -4.88 3.18
N ALA A 46 -12.21 -5.36 4.13
CA ALA A 46 -13.56 -5.84 3.86
C ALA A 46 -14.46 -4.74 3.26
N ALA A 47 -14.40 -3.51 3.80
CA ALA A 47 -15.17 -2.38 3.29
C ALA A 47 -14.76 -2.02 1.85
N PHE A 48 -13.47 -1.94 1.55
CA PHE A 48 -12.97 -1.66 0.20
C PHE A 48 -13.32 -2.78 -0.78
N LYS A 49 -13.16 -4.05 -0.36
CA LYS A 49 -13.53 -5.22 -1.18
C LYS A 49 -15.02 -5.23 -1.50
N ALA A 50 -15.88 -4.94 -0.50
CA ALA A 50 -17.32 -4.87 -0.70
C ALA A 50 -17.74 -3.73 -1.65
N ALA A 51 -17.01 -2.60 -1.65
CA ALA A 51 -17.30 -1.43 -2.48
C ALA A 51 -16.66 -1.48 -3.89
N SER A 52 -15.88 -2.52 -4.21
CA SER A 52 -15.11 -2.60 -5.46
C SER A 52 -15.96 -2.81 -6.72
N HIS A 53 -17.14 -3.43 -6.62
CA HIS A 53 -17.96 -3.86 -7.75
C HIS A 53 -19.42 -3.34 -7.70
N GLY A 54 -19.61 -2.06 -7.40
CA GLY A 54 -20.94 -1.45 -7.34
C GLY A 54 -21.44 -1.21 -5.92
N ALA A 55 -22.72 -1.49 -5.67
CA ALA A 55 -23.27 -1.41 -4.32
C ALA A 55 -22.57 -2.41 -3.38
N MET A 56 -22.36 -2.01 -2.13
CA MET A 56 -21.63 -2.83 -1.16
C MET A 56 -22.33 -4.16 -0.87
N LYS A 57 -21.61 -5.26 -1.04
CA LYS A 57 -22.06 -6.61 -0.68
C LYS A 57 -21.06 -7.22 0.29
N LEU A 58 -21.46 -7.35 1.54
CA LEU A 58 -20.70 -8.02 2.60
C LEU A 58 -21.13 -9.47 2.72
N GLN A 59 -20.24 -10.33 3.20
CA GLN A 59 -20.62 -11.67 3.66
C GLN A 59 -21.37 -11.58 4.99
N ASN A 60 -22.13 -12.62 5.37
CA ASN A 60 -22.99 -12.57 6.54
C ASN A 60 -22.24 -12.30 7.86
N ASP A 61 -21.00 -12.79 7.98
CA ASP A 61 -20.11 -12.58 9.12
C ASP A 61 -19.37 -11.22 9.10
N GLU A 62 -19.47 -10.49 7.99
CA GLU A 62 -18.85 -9.18 7.83
C GLU A 62 -19.78 -8.00 8.19
N TYR A 63 -21.06 -8.25 8.43
CA TYR A 63 -21.98 -7.22 8.92
C TYR A 63 -21.73 -6.92 10.42
N PHE A 64 -21.84 -5.66 10.80
CA PHE A 64 -21.74 -5.26 12.19
C PHE A 64 -22.81 -5.99 13.03
N LYS A 65 -22.39 -6.65 14.12
CA LYS A 65 -23.23 -7.53 14.96
C LYS A 65 -23.92 -8.68 14.21
N GLY A 66 -23.35 -9.10 13.07
CA GLY A 66 -23.82 -10.30 12.36
C GLY A 66 -25.22 -10.26 11.79
N ASN A 67 -25.84 -9.08 11.63
CA ASN A 67 -27.24 -8.96 11.25
C ASN A 67 -27.41 -8.13 9.97
N SER A 68 -27.57 -8.83 8.82
CA SER A 68 -27.76 -8.23 7.50
C SER A 68 -29.17 -7.63 7.29
N SER A 69 -30.16 -8.02 8.09
CA SER A 69 -31.58 -7.67 7.89
C SER A 69 -32.03 -6.44 8.66
N ASN A 70 -31.16 -5.84 9.49
CA ASN A 70 -31.55 -4.71 10.32
C ASN A 70 -31.33 -3.38 9.55
N SER A 71 -32.42 -2.66 9.28
CA SER A 71 -32.37 -1.38 8.54
C SER A 71 -31.51 -0.29 9.19
N SER A 72 -31.19 -0.43 10.48
CA SER A 72 -30.27 0.46 11.21
C SER A 72 -28.77 0.12 10.99
N ASN A 73 -28.44 -1.04 10.44
CA ASN A 73 -27.07 -1.54 10.25
C ASN A 73 -26.60 -1.46 8.80
N ILE A 74 -26.92 -0.41 8.09
CA ILE A 74 -26.51 -0.23 6.68
C ILE A 74 -24.98 -0.04 6.63
N PRO A 75 -24.22 -0.97 6.02
CA PRO A 75 -22.80 -0.78 5.84
C PRO A 75 -22.52 0.32 4.83
N SER A 76 -21.50 1.13 5.07
CA SER A 76 -21.06 2.13 4.12
C SER A 76 -19.57 2.41 4.21
N LEU A 77 -18.99 2.79 3.07
CA LEU A 77 -17.66 3.32 2.92
C LEU A 77 -17.75 4.69 2.24
N GLU A 78 -17.14 5.69 2.84
CA GLU A 78 -17.05 7.06 2.29
C GLU A 78 -15.58 7.46 2.16
N ILE A 79 -15.20 8.07 1.03
CA ILE A 79 -13.87 8.58 0.75
C ILE A 79 -13.98 10.07 0.43
N GLU A 80 -13.30 10.91 1.21
CA GLU A 80 -13.12 12.33 0.92
C GLU A 80 -11.73 12.53 0.28
N TYR A 81 -11.67 13.31 -0.81
CA TYR A 81 -10.43 13.57 -1.54
C TYR A 81 -10.38 15.00 -2.09
N SER A 82 -9.17 15.53 -2.29
CA SER A 82 -8.97 16.86 -2.83
C SER A 82 -8.80 16.87 -4.36
N VAL A 83 -9.40 17.87 -5.01
CA VAL A 83 -9.22 18.20 -6.42
C VAL A 83 -9.00 19.71 -6.49
N GLY A 84 -7.74 20.15 -6.64
CA GLY A 84 -7.39 21.56 -6.45
C GLY A 84 -7.77 22.02 -5.04
N HIS A 85 -8.46 23.14 -4.96
CA HIS A 85 -8.92 23.71 -3.67
C HIS A 85 -10.26 23.14 -3.16
N LYS A 86 -10.86 22.17 -3.87
CA LYS A 86 -12.15 21.58 -3.49
C LYS A 86 -11.99 20.22 -2.87
N THR A 87 -12.81 19.92 -1.86
CA THR A 87 -12.95 18.58 -1.28
C THR A 87 -14.20 17.94 -1.87
N GLU A 88 -14.04 16.80 -2.49
CA GLU A 88 -15.12 15.96 -3.02
C GLU A 88 -15.30 14.73 -2.15
N LYS A 89 -16.50 14.14 -2.18
CA LYS A 89 -16.85 12.93 -1.46
C LYS A 89 -17.49 11.93 -2.39
N VAL A 90 -17.20 10.65 -2.16
CA VAL A 90 -17.90 9.52 -2.79
C VAL A 90 -18.23 8.50 -1.73
N ARG A 91 -19.43 7.92 -1.84
CA ARG A 91 -19.94 6.95 -0.88
C ARG A 91 -20.50 5.72 -1.60
N SER A 92 -20.22 4.57 -1.04
CA SER A 92 -20.89 3.32 -1.40
C SER A 92 -21.58 2.73 -0.18
N ASP A 93 -22.78 2.21 -0.40
CA ASP A 93 -23.58 1.47 0.57
C ASP A 93 -24.34 0.32 -0.14
N CYS A 94 -25.28 -0.33 0.54
CA CYS A 94 -26.06 -1.43 -0.03
C CYS A 94 -26.92 -1.03 -1.25
N LYS A 95 -27.18 0.27 -1.46
CA LYS A 95 -28.07 0.78 -2.52
C LYS A 95 -27.30 1.41 -3.66
N GLN A 96 -26.16 2.03 -3.37
CA GLN A 96 -25.38 2.79 -4.34
C GLN A 96 -23.89 2.47 -4.27
N GLY A 97 -23.22 2.45 -5.43
CA GLY A 97 -21.79 2.14 -5.58
C GLY A 97 -21.02 3.26 -6.28
N GLU A 98 -20.91 4.45 -5.63
CA GLU A 98 -20.18 5.57 -6.24
C GLU A 98 -18.68 5.34 -6.27
N ILE A 99 -18.14 4.63 -5.28
CA ILE A 99 -16.70 4.36 -5.20
C ILE A 99 -16.22 3.59 -6.43
N SER A 100 -16.92 2.52 -6.83
CA SER A 100 -16.55 1.74 -8.02
C SER A 100 -16.75 2.50 -9.34
N ARG A 101 -17.62 3.52 -9.36
CA ARG A 101 -17.75 4.42 -10.53
C ARG A 101 -16.57 5.38 -10.63
N LYS A 102 -16.03 5.85 -9.50
CA LYS A 102 -14.93 6.83 -9.45
C LYS A 102 -13.55 6.18 -9.42
N PHE A 103 -13.39 5.07 -8.71
CA PHE A 103 -12.12 4.38 -8.50
C PHE A 103 -12.17 2.94 -9.00
N VAL A 104 -11.02 2.45 -9.48
CA VAL A 104 -10.76 1.00 -9.54
C VAL A 104 -10.21 0.60 -8.18
N VAL A 105 -10.92 -0.26 -7.45
CA VAL A 105 -10.50 -0.76 -6.14
C VAL A 105 -10.10 -2.22 -6.27
N TYR A 106 -8.90 -2.55 -5.83
CA TYR A 106 -8.37 -3.92 -5.83
C TYR A 106 -7.74 -4.24 -4.47
N CYS A 107 -8.04 -5.44 -3.94
CA CYS A 107 -7.52 -5.89 -2.66
C CYS A 107 -6.70 -7.17 -2.86
N ILE A 108 -5.45 -7.17 -2.38
CA ILE A 108 -4.58 -8.32 -2.31
C ILE A 108 -4.47 -8.70 -0.84
N ASN A 109 -4.94 -9.89 -0.48
CA ASN A 109 -4.82 -10.45 0.86
C ASN A 109 -3.80 -11.59 0.80
N SER A 110 -3.22 -11.97 1.94
CA SER A 110 -2.40 -13.18 2.00
C SER A 110 -3.21 -14.39 1.52
N PRO A 111 -2.65 -15.24 0.64
CA PRO A 111 -3.35 -16.39 0.06
C PRO A 111 -3.63 -17.51 1.07
N VAL A 112 -3.13 -17.40 2.28
CA VAL A 112 -3.29 -18.41 3.33
C VAL A 112 -4.74 -18.41 3.83
N VAL A 113 -5.66 -18.86 2.99
CA VAL A 113 -6.98 -19.30 3.44
C VAL A 113 -6.85 -20.75 3.84
N ALA A 114 -6.65 -20.97 5.12
CA ALA A 114 -6.78 -22.29 5.72
C ALA A 114 -8.22 -22.78 5.54
N LYS A 115 -8.48 -23.63 4.55
CA LYS A 115 -9.74 -24.39 4.51
C LYS A 115 -9.65 -25.47 5.57
N PRO A 116 -10.49 -25.47 6.61
CA PRO A 116 -10.45 -26.47 7.65
C PRO A 116 -10.92 -27.81 7.08
N THR A 117 -9.99 -28.75 6.88
CA THR A 117 -10.33 -30.16 6.73
C THR A 117 -10.40 -30.77 8.13
N GLY A 118 -11.61 -31.06 8.57
CA GLY A 118 -11.83 -31.65 9.88
C GLY A 118 -11.32 -33.11 9.92
N ARG A 119 -10.33 -33.37 10.76
CA ARG A 119 -10.06 -34.73 11.26
C ARG A 119 -10.51 -34.81 12.71
N ASN A 120 -11.40 -35.74 13.00
CA ASN A 120 -11.81 -36.02 14.37
C ASN A 120 -10.74 -36.87 15.08
N PHE A 121 -10.11 -36.29 16.10
CA PHE A 121 -9.28 -37.02 17.06
C PHE A 121 -10.02 -37.03 18.40
N GLY A 122 -10.84 -38.08 18.62
CA GLY A 122 -11.60 -38.21 19.85
C GLY A 122 -12.53 -37.04 20.14
N LYS A 123 -12.45 -36.44 21.34
CA LYS A 123 -13.25 -35.26 21.73
C LYS A 123 -12.75 -33.91 21.16
N PHE A 124 -11.62 -33.88 20.47
CA PHE A 124 -11.03 -32.67 19.90
C PHE A 124 -11.02 -32.74 18.38
N THR A 125 -11.61 -31.75 17.74
CA THR A 125 -11.55 -31.57 16.29
C THR A 125 -10.37 -30.65 15.99
N THR A 126 -9.25 -31.21 15.52
CA THR A 126 -8.17 -30.42 14.94
C THR A 126 -8.52 -30.13 13.49
N LYS A 127 -8.69 -28.87 13.17
CA LYS A 127 -8.84 -28.40 11.78
C LYS A 127 -7.43 -28.26 11.20
N SER A 128 -7.00 -29.23 10.37
CA SER A 128 -5.80 -29.04 9.57
C SER A 128 -6.13 -28.12 8.39
N ALA A 129 -5.33 -27.10 8.19
CA ALA A 129 -5.44 -26.22 7.05
C ALA A 129 -4.79 -26.90 5.83
N GLU A 130 -5.58 -27.32 4.84
CA GLU A 130 -5.07 -27.65 3.51
C GLU A 130 -5.01 -26.37 2.68
N LEU A 131 -3.81 -26.01 2.23
CA LEU A 131 -3.58 -24.93 1.29
C LEU A 131 -3.93 -25.43 -0.11
N HIS A 132 -5.13 -25.12 -0.57
CA HIS A 132 -5.44 -25.12 -2.00
C HIS A 132 -5.10 -23.73 -2.56
N ILE A 133 -4.02 -23.67 -3.33
CA ILE A 133 -3.80 -22.55 -4.24
C ILE A 133 -4.54 -22.97 -5.52
N ASP A 134 -5.73 -22.42 -5.74
CA ASP A 134 -6.40 -22.49 -7.03
C ASP A 134 -5.50 -21.78 -8.05
N ASP A 135 -5.48 -22.26 -9.30
CA ASP A 135 -4.71 -21.65 -10.36
C ASP A 135 -5.03 -20.15 -10.44
N LEU A 136 -3.98 -19.34 -10.43
CA LEU A 136 -4.14 -17.88 -10.35
C LEU A 136 -4.57 -17.31 -11.69
N ASN A 137 -5.81 -16.89 -11.79
CA ASN A 137 -6.34 -16.17 -12.94
C ASN A 137 -5.67 -14.79 -13.06
N VAL A 138 -4.87 -14.62 -14.10
CA VAL A 138 -4.14 -13.35 -14.35
C VAL A 138 -4.96 -12.39 -15.20
N CYS A 139 -5.54 -12.86 -16.29
CA CYS A 139 -6.45 -12.07 -17.14
C CYS A 139 -7.29 -12.98 -18.05
N LYS A 140 -8.42 -12.44 -18.52
CA LYS A 140 -9.25 -13.15 -19.50
C LYS A 140 -8.61 -13.11 -20.89
N ILE A 141 -8.78 -14.21 -21.63
CA ILE A 141 -8.37 -14.33 -23.03
C ILE A 141 -9.47 -13.73 -23.92
N PRO A 142 -9.15 -12.89 -24.91
CA PRO A 142 -10.13 -12.34 -25.83
C PRO A 142 -10.89 -13.43 -26.58
N GLU A 143 -12.19 -13.24 -26.80
CA GLU A 143 -13.09 -14.28 -27.35
C GLU A 143 -12.75 -14.78 -28.75
N LYS A 144 -11.99 -14.07 -29.55
CA LYS A 144 -11.76 -14.39 -30.99
C LYS A 144 -10.28 -14.29 -31.38
N ILE A 145 -9.40 -14.96 -30.66
CA ILE A 145 -7.97 -15.01 -31.00
C ILE A 145 -7.72 -15.55 -32.42
N SER A 146 -8.54 -16.51 -32.88
CA SER A 146 -8.36 -17.18 -34.20
C SER A 146 -8.90 -16.40 -35.39
N THR A 147 -9.65 -15.33 -35.19
CA THR A 147 -10.29 -14.55 -36.26
C THR A 147 -9.65 -13.19 -36.50
N VAL A 148 -8.31 -13.15 -36.44
CA VAL A 148 -7.56 -11.99 -36.94
C VAL A 148 -7.74 -11.97 -38.47
N TYR A 149 -8.07 -10.80 -39.00
CA TYR A 149 -8.33 -10.59 -40.45
C TYR A 149 -7.26 -11.19 -41.36
N LYS A 150 -7.67 -11.64 -42.51
CA LYS A 150 -6.77 -12.13 -43.54
C LYS A 150 -6.15 -10.94 -44.28
N TYR A 151 -4.83 -10.85 -44.26
CA TYR A 151 -4.06 -9.82 -44.96
C TYR A 151 -4.04 -10.01 -46.49
N GLN A 152 -4.72 -11.01 -47.02
CA GLN A 152 -4.63 -11.43 -48.42
C GLN A 152 -5.16 -10.42 -49.47
N THR A 153 -5.87 -9.38 -49.03
CA THR A 153 -6.50 -8.40 -49.93
C THR A 153 -5.94 -6.97 -49.78
N MET A 154 -4.80 -6.79 -49.14
CA MET A 154 -4.19 -5.46 -49.06
C MET A 154 -3.48 -5.05 -50.33
N HIS A 155 -4.25 -4.54 -51.29
CA HIS A 155 -3.69 -3.88 -52.47
C HIS A 155 -3.41 -2.42 -52.14
N SER A 156 -2.21 -1.96 -52.45
CA SER A 156 -1.86 -0.53 -52.37
C SER A 156 -2.55 0.21 -53.50
N LEU A 157 -3.52 1.05 -53.19
CA LEU A 157 -4.20 1.91 -54.18
C LEU A 157 -3.26 2.96 -54.80
N PHE A 158 -2.17 3.26 -54.13
CA PHE A 158 -1.25 4.35 -54.48
C PHE A 158 0.20 3.91 -54.76
N GLY A 159 0.44 2.61 -54.98
CA GLY A 159 1.76 2.08 -55.35
C GLY A 159 2.73 1.94 -54.17
N THR A 160 4.03 1.78 -54.47
CA THR A 160 5.07 1.39 -53.51
C THR A 160 5.51 2.47 -52.50
N LYS A 161 5.04 3.71 -52.66
CA LYS A 161 5.41 4.84 -51.76
C LYS A 161 4.53 4.97 -50.51
N THR A 162 3.46 4.19 -50.40
CA THR A 162 2.59 4.22 -49.23
C THR A 162 3.12 3.31 -48.11
N PRO A 163 2.96 3.70 -46.85
CA PRO A 163 3.35 2.88 -45.71
C PRO A 163 2.69 1.50 -45.78
N ASN A 164 3.40 0.49 -45.31
CA ASN A 164 2.90 -0.87 -45.33
C ASN A 164 1.72 -1.06 -44.37
N LEU A 165 0.49 -1.23 -44.89
CA LEU A 165 -0.72 -1.47 -44.13
C LEU A 165 -0.61 -2.68 -43.20
N THR A 166 0.10 -3.73 -43.61
CA THR A 166 0.36 -4.90 -42.78
C THR A 166 1.04 -4.52 -41.50
N LYS A 167 2.07 -3.65 -41.56
CA LYS A 167 2.77 -3.15 -40.36
C LYS A 167 1.86 -2.31 -39.46
N PHE A 168 1.02 -1.47 -40.07
CA PHE A 168 0.07 -0.64 -39.33
C PHE A 168 -0.95 -1.49 -38.58
N PHE A 169 -1.63 -2.42 -39.23
CA PHE A 169 -2.63 -3.29 -38.63
C PHE A 169 -2.03 -4.42 -37.78
N SER A 170 -0.74 -4.62 -37.82
CA SER A 170 0.01 -5.48 -36.86
C SER A 170 0.52 -4.72 -35.63
N SER A 171 0.34 -3.41 -35.58
CA SER A 171 0.76 -2.58 -34.45
C SER A 171 -0.41 -2.22 -33.53
N THR A 172 -0.12 -2.10 -32.25
CA THR A 172 -1.10 -1.63 -31.25
C THR A 172 -1.52 -0.19 -31.51
N GLU A 173 -0.62 0.63 -32.00
CA GLU A 173 -0.81 2.05 -32.28
C GLU A 173 -1.77 2.23 -33.47
N GLY A 174 -1.53 1.48 -34.56
CA GLY A 174 -2.40 1.53 -35.73
C GLY A 174 -3.82 1.03 -35.46
N LEU A 175 -3.96 -0.08 -34.72
CA LEU A 175 -5.30 -0.58 -34.37
C LEU A 175 -6.01 0.34 -33.37
N LYS A 176 -5.30 0.95 -32.41
CA LYS A 176 -5.86 1.98 -31.53
C LYS A 176 -6.34 3.20 -32.30
N PHE A 177 -5.59 3.65 -33.30
CA PHE A 177 -6.01 4.75 -34.15
C PHE A 177 -7.39 4.45 -34.78
N VAL A 178 -7.57 3.27 -35.36
CA VAL A 178 -8.85 2.89 -35.98
C VAL A 178 -9.98 2.79 -34.96
N VAL A 179 -9.74 2.12 -33.82
CA VAL A 179 -10.77 1.92 -32.79
C VAL A 179 -11.19 3.24 -32.15
N ASN A 180 -10.23 4.12 -31.84
CA ASN A 180 -10.50 5.41 -31.18
C ASN A 180 -11.16 6.44 -32.11
N ASN A 181 -10.98 6.31 -33.41
CA ASN A 181 -11.59 7.21 -34.42
C ASN A 181 -12.68 6.53 -35.24
N GLN A 182 -13.27 5.45 -34.70
CA GLN A 182 -14.28 4.65 -35.43
C GLN A 182 -15.49 5.46 -35.90
N GLU A 183 -15.97 6.43 -35.10
CA GLU A 183 -17.09 7.29 -35.47
C GLU A 183 -16.77 8.14 -36.71
N ASP A 184 -15.60 8.75 -36.76
CA ASP A 184 -15.19 9.60 -37.87
C ASP A 184 -14.86 8.78 -39.12
N ILE A 185 -14.26 7.60 -38.95
CA ILE A 185 -14.08 6.63 -40.04
C ILE A 185 -15.44 6.18 -40.60
N ASN A 186 -16.42 5.90 -39.76
CA ASN A 186 -17.78 5.55 -40.19
C ASN A 186 -18.47 6.72 -40.94
N LYS A 187 -18.24 7.98 -40.52
CA LYS A 187 -18.73 9.15 -41.30
C LYS A 187 -18.13 9.17 -42.69
N CYS A 188 -16.85 8.83 -42.84
CA CYS A 188 -16.17 8.73 -44.14
C CYS A 188 -16.77 7.62 -45.01
N LEU A 189 -17.37 6.57 -44.43
CA LEU A 189 -18.02 5.47 -45.14
C LEU A 189 -19.50 5.72 -45.44
N THR A 190 -20.17 6.57 -44.68
CA THR A 190 -21.65 6.71 -44.75
C THR A 190 -22.13 8.06 -45.26
N GLN A 191 -21.38 9.13 -45.03
CA GLN A 191 -21.78 10.48 -45.47
C GLN A 191 -21.46 10.70 -46.96
N LYS A 192 -22.46 10.79 -47.78
CA LYS A 192 -22.34 10.94 -49.24
C LYS A 192 -21.32 12.02 -49.70
N LYS A 193 -21.23 13.13 -48.98
CA LYS A 193 -20.27 14.19 -49.31
C LYS A 193 -18.81 13.76 -49.09
N LEU A 194 -18.54 13.03 -47.98
CA LEU A 194 -17.20 12.51 -47.66
C LEU A 194 -16.84 11.35 -48.58
N VAL A 195 -17.77 10.45 -48.84
CA VAL A 195 -17.57 9.31 -49.78
C VAL A 195 -17.19 9.83 -51.16
N ASN A 196 -18.00 10.71 -51.76
CA ASN A 196 -17.71 11.30 -53.07
C ASN A 196 -16.38 12.08 -53.09
N PHE A 197 -16.03 12.75 -52.00
CA PHE A 197 -14.74 13.43 -51.86
C PHE A 197 -13.58 12.43 -51.91
N LEU A 198 -13.65 11.36 -51.15
CA LEU A 198 -12.60 10.35 -51.05
C LEU A 198 -12.46 9.50 -52.32
N GLU A 199 -13.58 9.19 -52.99
CA GLU A 199 -13.60 8.47 -54.25
C GLU A 199 -12.98 9.26 -55.42
N GLY A 200 -12.99 10.59 -55.33
CA GLY A 200 -12.36 11.46 -56.32
C GLY A 200 -10.85 11.61 -56.20
N VAL A 201 -10.23 11.07 -55.11
CA VAL A 201 -8.77 11.23 -54.86
C VAL A 201 -7.99 10.15 -55.58
N ASP A 202 -7.03 10.55 -56.41
CA ASP A 202 -6.06 9.66 -57.07
C ASP A 202 -4.62 10.16 -56.82
N SER A 203 -3.64 9.42 -57.35
CA SER A 203 -2.22 9.73 -57.19
C SER A 203 -1.79 11.07 -57.78
N ASN A 204 -2.56 11.60 -58.76
CA ASN A 204 -2.17 12.81 -59.50
C ASN A 204 -2.85 14.06 -58.95
N ASN A 205 -3.97 13.92 -58.26
CA ASN A 205 -4.79 15.07 -57.79
C ASN A 205 -4.80 15.26 -56.26
N VAL A 206 -4.12 14.39 -55.49
CA VAL A 206 -4.17 14.37 -54.03
C VAL A 206 -3.83 15.73 -53.37
N ASP A 207 -2.88 16.48 -53.94
CA ASP A 207 -2.46 17.78 -53.38
C ASP A 207 -3.56 18.85 -53.54
N THR A 208 -4.30 18.83 -54.63
CA THR A 208 -5.47 19.71 -54.85
C THR A 208 -6.66 19.35 -53.95
N PHE A 209 -6.74 18.10 -53.50
CA PHE A 209 -7.75 17.68 -52.53
C PHE A 209 -7.36 18.08 -51.09
N ILE A 210 -6.09 18.08 -50.77
CA ILE A 210 -5.58 18.57 -49.46
C ILE A 210 -5.90 20.06 -49.28
N GLU A 211 -5.79 20.91 -50.30
CA GLU A 211 -6.15 22.32 -50.22
C GLU A 211 -7.65 22.55 -49.93
N LYS A 212 -8.49 21.58 -50.23
CA LYS A 212 -9.94 21.65 -50.00
C LYS A 212 -10.39 20.97 -48.69
N ILE A 213 -9.46 20.40 -47.93
CA ILE A 213 -9.77 19.54 -46.79
C ILE A 213 -10.39 20.30 -45.63
N ASP A 214 -10.11 21.60 -45.50
CA ASP A 214 -10.65 22.46 -44.45
C ASP A 214 -12.19 22.52 -44.42
N ARG A 215 -12.83 22.10 -45.50
CA ARG A 215 -14.28 21.96 -45.57
C ARG A 215 -14.85 20.76 -44.83
N TYR A 216 -13.96 19.85 -44.37
CA TYR A 216 -14.31 18.58 -43.74
C TYR A 216 -13.52 18.36 -42.46
N SER A 217 -13.96 18.96 -41.35
CA SER A 217 -13.26 18.96 -40.05
C SER A 217 -12.90 17.56 -39.55
N ALA A 218 -13.80 16.59 -39.67
CA ALA A 218 -13.54 15.21 -39.25
C ALA A 218 -12.41 14.57 -40.08
N LEU A 219 -12.34 14.84 -41.37
CA LEU A 219 -11.28 14.29 -42.24
C LEU A 219 -9.95 14.96 -41.98
N GLN A 220 -9.95 16.27 -41.77
CA GLN A 220 -8.76 17.05 -41.40
C GLN A 220 -8.15 16.56 -40.10
N GLU A 221 -8.98 16.28 -39.09
CA GLU A 221 -8.54 15.76 -37.81
C GLU A 221 -7.94 14.35 -37.94
N LEU A 222 -8.57 13.46 -38.71
CA LEU A 222 -8.05 12.11 -38.96
C LEU A 222 -6.68 12.14 -39.66
N ILE A 223 -6.53 13.02 -40.67
CA ILE A 223 -5.26 13.16 -41.41
C ILE A 223 -4.18 13.72 -40.50
N SER A 224 -4.44 14.74 -39.71
CA SER A 224 -3.48 15.33 -38.80
C SER A 224 -3.00 14.32 -37.75
N LYS A 225 -3.93 13.53 -37.18
CA LYS A 225 -3.59 12.44 -36.25
C LYS A 225 -2.75 11.34 -36.92
N LEU A 226 -3.09 10.96 -38.13
CA LEU A 226 -2.39 9.91 -38.85
C LEU A 226 -1.02 10.37 -39.34
N ALA A 227 -0.90 11.62 -39.81
CA ALA A 227 0.36 12.25 -40.16
C ALA A 227 1.35 12.26 -38.98
N GLY A 228 0.86 12.63 -37.79
CA GLY A 228 1.67 12.58 -36.54
C GLY A 228 2.04 11.15 -36.15
N LEU A 229 1.12 10.20 -36.24
CA LEU A 229 1.36 8.79 -35.86
C LEU A 229 2.38 8.08 -36.77
N CYS A 230 2.30 8.34 -38.09
CA CYS A 230 3.11 7.65 -39.10
C CYS A 230 4.29 8.50 -39.62
N HIS A 231 4.48 9.71 -39.11
CA HIS A 231 5.49 10.67 -39.57
C HIS A 231 5.39 10.96 -41.08
N LEU A 232 4.15 11.20 -41.56
CA LEU A 232 3.84 11.48 -42.97
C LEU A 232 3.51 12.96 -43.18
N ASN A 233 3.71 13.44 -44.41
CA ASN A 233 3.05 14.68 -44.86
C ASN A 233 1.53 14.48 -45.02
N HIS A 234 0.77 15.54 -45.14
CA HIS A 234 -0.71 15.47 -45.23
C HIS A 234 -1.20 14.74 -46.48
N SER A 235 -0.53 14.89 -47.63
CA SER A 235 -0.87 14.24 -48.87
C SER A 235 -0.71 12.71 -48.78
N ASP A 236 0.40 12.25 -48.25
CA ASP A 236 0.66 10.84 -48.01
C ASP A 236 -0.25 10.28 -46.88
N ALA A 237 -0.54 11.08 -45.87
CA ALA A 237 -1.47 10.71 -44.82
C ALA A 237 -2.92 10.53 -45.37
N LEU A 238 -3.36 11.38 -46.30
CA LEU A 238 -4.65 11.22 -46.98
C LEU A 238 -4.70 9.92 -47.81
N LYS A 239 -3.69 9.64 -48.62
CA LYS A 239 -3.56 8.39 -49.34
C LYS A 239 -3.65 7.19 -48.42
N TYR A 240 -2.93 7.27 -47.30
CA TYR A 240 -2.89 6.19 -46.34
C TYR A 240 -4.21 6.01 -45.60
N LEU A 241 -4.89 7.11 -45.27
CA LEU A 241 -6.21 7.09 -44.64
C LEU A 241 -7.25 6.44 -45.54
N ILE A 242 -7.25 6.73 -46.86
CA ILE A 242 -8.17 6.11 -47.81
C ILE A 242 -8.01 4.59 -47.82
N GLN A 243 -6.76 4.09 -47.82
CA GLN A 243 -6.50 2.66 -47.77
C GLN A 243 -6.95 2.05 -46.43
N ILE A 244 -6.78 2.77 -45.30
CA ILE A 244 -7.26 2.33 -43.99
C ILE A 244 -8.78 2.26 -43.97
N ILE A 245 -9.49 3.26 -44.52
CA ILE A 245 -10.95 3.30 -44.56
C ILE A 245 -11.48 2.12 -45.39
N GLN A 246 -10.89 1.85 -46.55
CA GLN A 246 -11.28 0.72 -47.39
C GLN A 246 -11.03 -0.61 -46.70
N PHE A 247 -9.88 -0.78 -46.04
CA PHE A 247 -9.59 -1.98 -45.29
C PHE A 247 -10.57 -2.19 -44.11
N VAL A 248 -10.98 -1.12 -43.44
CA VAL A 248 -11.99 -1.16 -42.36
C VAL A 248 -13.36 -1.57 -42.93
N GLN A 249 -13.72 -1.07 -44.10
CA GLN A 249 -14.95 -1.46 -44.78
C GLN A 249 -14.98 -2.96 -45.10
N ASP A 250 -13.90 -3.50 -45.66
CA ASP A 250 -13.78 -4.91 -46.04
C ASP A 250 -13.75 -5.88 -44.85
N ASN A 251 -13.22 -5.45 -43.72
CA ASN A 251 -12.95 -6.32 -42.57
C ASN A 251 -13.90 -6.17 -41.39
N GLN A 252 -14.82 -5.24 -41.39
CA GLN A 252 -15.72 -4.87 -40.29
C GLN A 252 -14.99 -4.35 -39.04
N ALA A 253 -15.48 -3.28 -38.47
CA ALA A 253 -14.87 -2.63 -37.29
C ALA A 253 -14.76 -3.55 -36.05
N SER A 254 -15.71 -4.49 -35.89
CA SER A 254 -15.70 -5.47 -34.79
C SER A 254 -14.51 -6.41 -34.84
N ARG A 255 -14.03 -6.79 -36.02
CA ARG A 255 -12.84 -7.65 -36.19
C ARG A 255 -11.56 -6.90 -35.85
N ILE A 256 -11.49 -5.62 -36.20
CA ILE A 256 -10.34 -4.78 -35.88
C ILE A 256 -10.20 -4.57 -34.37
N LYS A 257 -11.32 -4.36 -33.66
CA LYS A 257 -11.36 -4.32 -32.22
C LYS A 257 -10.87 -5.62 -31.58
N SER A 258 -11.36 -6.76 -32.08
CA SER A 258 -10.91 -8.09 -31.60
C SER A 258 -9.42 -8.33 -31.88
N ALA A 259 -8.89 -7.85 -33.00
CA ALA A 259 -7.45 -7.93 -33.30
C ALA A 259 -6.61 -7.08 -32.33
N LEU A 260 -7.08 -5.88 -32.00
CA LEU A 260 -6.41 -5.03 -31.00
C LEU A 260 -6.37 -5.71 -29.63
N GLU A 261 -7.49 -6.25 -29.17
CA GLU A 261 -7.59 -6.99 -27.91
C GLU A 261 -6.64 -8.19 -27.90
N CYS A 262 -6.54 -8.92 -29.02
CA CYS A 262 -5.62 -10.03 -29.19
C CYS A 262 -4.14 -9.60 -29.11
N LEU A 263 -3.74 -8.53 -29.79
CA LEU A 263 -2.37 -8.01 -29.73
C LEU A 263 -1.99 -7.53 -28.33
N ILE A 264 -2.91 -6.82 -27.67
CA ILE A 264 -2.70 -6.38 -26.29
C ILE A 264 -2.53 -7.60 -25.38
N TYR A 265 -3.35 -8.63 -25.56
CA TYR A 265 -3.25 -9.87 -24.80
C TYR A 265 -1.91 -10.58 -25.05
N GLN A 266 -1.48 -10.76 -26.29
CA GLN A 266 -0.22 -11.43 -26.63
C GLN A 266 0.98 -10.69 -26.03
N LYS A 267 1.02 -9.36 -26.12
CA LYS A 267 2.06 -8.54 -25.49
C LYS A 267 2.05 -8.74 -23.98
N ARG A 268 0.88 -8.70 -23.35
CA ARG A 268 0.71 -8.92 -21.90
C ARG A 268 1.16 -10.32 -21.50
N LYS A 269 0.75 -11.37 -22.21
CA LYS A 269 1.19 -12.75 -21.96
C LYS A 269 2.72 -12.87 -21.98
N LYS A 270 3.37 -12.25 -22.99
CA LYS A 270 4.84 -12.23 -23.08
C LYS A 270 5.49 -11.49 -21.92
N ASP A 271 4.97 -10.32 -21.54
CA ASP A 271 5.50 -9.53 -20.43
C ASP A 271 5.36 -10.26 -19.09
N ILE A 272 4.21 -10.91 -18.86
CA ILE A 272 3.97 -11.74 -17.67
C ILE A 272 4.93 -12.91 -17.65
N SER A 273 5.06 -13.65 -18.76
CA SER A 273 5.98 -14.79 -18.86
C SER A 273 7.42 -14.37 -18.54
N ASN A 274 7.89 -13.25 -19.10
CA ASN A 274 9.22 -12.73 -18.84
C ASN A 274 9.44 -12.34 -17.38
N ARG A 275 8.45 -11.71 -16.75
CA ARG A 275 8.53 -11.35 -15.31
C ARG A 275 8.59 -12.59 -14.43
N LEU A 276 7.84 -13.62 -14.75
CA LEU A 276 7.77 -14.84 -13.96
C LEU A 276 9.00 -15.74 -14.14
N GLN A 277 9.69 -15.68 -15.27
CA GLN A 277 10.94 -16.39 -15.47
C GLN A 277 12.01 -16.04 -14.42
N THR A 278 11.97 -14.84 -13.85
CA THR A 278 12.91 -14.44 -12.80
C THR A 278 12.71 -15.21 -11.48
N PHE A 279 11.56 -15.85 -11.30
CA PHE A 279 11.27 -16.72 -10.14
C PHE A 279 11.56 -18.21 -10.37
N ASN A 280 11.87 -18.58 -11.62
CA ASN A 280 12.23 -19.96 -11.92
C ASN A 280 13.64 -20.25 -11.39
N THR A 281 13.71 -21.08 -10.37
CA THR A 281 14.95 -21.66 -9.85
C THR A 281 15.14 -23.07 -10.42
N THR A 282 16.29 -23.70 -10.16
CA THR A 282 16.64 -25.04 -10.66
C THR A 282 15.61 -26.15 -10.35
N GLY A 283 14.69 -25.94 -9.43
CA GLY A 283 13.65 -26.90 -9.05
C GLY A 283 12.22 -26.50 -9.43
N GLN A 284 12.02 -25.32 -10.01
CA GLN A 284 10.70 -24.75 -10.27
C GLN A 284 10.57 -24.30 -11.72
N ASN A 285 9.45 -24.68 -12.36
CA ASN A 285 9.16 -24.30 -13.73
C ASN A 285 7.77 -23.67 -13.77
N ILE A 286 7.70 -22.39 -13.34
CA ILE A 286 6.47 -21.61 -13.36
C ILE A 286 6.19 -21.23 -14.80
N LYS A 287 5.06 -21.65 -15.31
CA LYS A 287 4.62 -21.39 -16.67
C LYS A 287 3.28 -20.69 -16.67
N VAL A 288 3.10 -19.82 -17.65
CA VAL A 288 1.80 -19.24 -17.97
C VAL A 288 1.08 -20.20 -18.89
N THR A 289 -0.09 -20.65 -18.51
CA THR A 289 -0.94 -21.57 -19.28
C THR A 289 -2.27 -20.90 -19.62
N GLU A 290 -2.89 -21.36 -20.69
CA GLU A 290 -4.21 -20.89 -21.10
C GLU A 290 -5.22 -22.00 -20.82
N HIS A 291 -6.18 -21.72 -19.95
CA HIS A 291 -7.23 -22.67 -19.59
C HIS A 291 -8.58 -21.93 -19.47
N ASP A 292 -9.65 -22.52 -19.96
CA ASP A 292 -11.03 -22.01 -19.86
C ASP A 292 -11.20 -20.50 -20.14
N ARG A 293 -10.51 -20.00 -21.18
CA ARG A 293 -10.47 -18.59 -21.57
C ARG A 293 -9.79 -17.66 -20.54
N ASN A 294 -9.00 -18.22 -19.66
CA ASN A 294 -8.18 -17.46 -18.72
C ASN A 294 -6.70 -17.73 -18.96
N LEU A 295 -5.89 -16.71 -18.77
CA LEU A 295 -4.46 -16.86 -18.62
C LEU A 295 -4.19 -17.17 -17.17
N GLU A 296 -3.65 -18.34 -16.90
CA GLU A 296 -3.42 -18.87 -15.55
C GLU A 296 -1.94 -19.09 -15.29
N LEU A 297 -1.55 -18.92 -14.05
CA LEU A 297 -0.23 -19.28 -13.55
C LEU A 297 -0.26 -20.72 -13.05
N ASN A 298 0.43 -21.59 -13.76
CA ASN A 298 0.68 -22.92 -13.27
C ASN A 298 1.92 -22.89 -12.34
N LEU A 299 1.66 -22.95 -11.05
CA LEU A 299 2.69 -22.91 -9.99
C LEU A 299 3.31 -24.29 -9.73
N GLY A 300 2.87 -25.32 -10.45
CA GLY A 300 3.28 -26.70 -10.20
C GLY A 300 2.74 -27.21 -8.85
N SER A 301 3.50 -28.09 -8.17
CA SER A 301 3.09 -28.58 -6.86
C SER A 301 3.40 -27.54 -5.79
N ALA A 302 2.38 -26.90 -5.22
CA ALA A 302 2.50 -25.98 -4.08
C ALA A 302 3.24 -26.59 -2.87
N ARG A 303 3.27 -27.91 -2.78
CA ARG A 303 4.03 -28.67 -1.75
C ARG A 303 5.54 -28.58 -1.90
N LYS A 304 6.04 -28.21 -3.09
CA LYS A 304 7.48 -28.09 -3.38
C LYS A 304 8.02 -26.66 -3.18
N MET A 305 7.14 -25.71 -2.92
CA MET A 305 7.50 -24.30 -2.71
C MET A 305 7.50 -23.96 -1.22
N SER A 306 8.39 -23.06 -0.82
CA SER A 306 8.31 -22.44 0.50
C SER A 306 7.07 -21.53 0.60
N ASN A 307 6.58 -21.28 1.81
CA ASN A 307 5.43 -20.41 2.02
C ASN A 307 5.71 -19.00 1.46
N GLY A 308 6.90 -18.46 1.72
CA GLY A 308 7.28 -17.12 1.26
C GLY A 308 7.34 -17.01 -0.28
N GLU A 309 7.87 -18.02 -0.98
CA GLU A 309 7.88 -18.03 -2.45
C GLU A 309 6.47 -18.02 -3.03
N ARG A 310 5.54 -18.81 -2.46
CA ARG A 310 4.14 -18.81 -2.88
C ARG A 310 3.48 -17.45 -2.70
N ASP A 311 3.73 -16.83 -1.55
CA ASP A 311 3.13 -15.54 -1.21
C ASP A 311 3.63 -14.43 -2.15
N VAL A 312 4.93 -14.44 -2.50
CA VAL A 312 5.48 -13.49 -3.49
C VAL A 312 4.91 -13.74 -4.88
N LEU A 313 4.81 -14.99 -5.32
CA LEU A 313 4.25 -15.33 -6.63
C LEU A 313 2.77 -14.92 -6.74
N TYR A 314 2.00 -15.21 -5.70
CA TYR A 314 0.62 -14.75 -5.61
C TYR A 314 0.53 -13.23 -5.66
N PHE A 315 1.38 -12.54 -4.92
CA PHE A 315 1.43 -11.09 -4.90
C PHE A 315 1.75 -10.52 -6.29
N VAL A 316 2.78 -11.06 -6.98
CA VAL A 316 3.15 -10.62 -8.34
C VAL A 316 2.03 -10.89 -9.34
N ALA A 317 1.39 -12.06 -9.29
CA ALA A 317 0.25 -12.39 -10.15
C ALA A 317 -0.93 -11.43 -9.90
N SER A 318 -1.21 -11.14 -8.63
CA SER A 318 -2.25 -10.18 -8.24
C SER A 318 -1.93 -8.75 -8.72
N LEU A 319 -0.66 -8.32 -8.68
CA LEU A 319 -0.23 -7.04 -9.25
C LEU A 319 -0.45 -6.98 -10.77
N VAL A 320 -0.17 -8.07 -11.48
CA VAL A 320 -0.41 -8.15 -12.93
C VAL A 320 -1.91 -8.12 -13.24
N SER A 321 -2.73 -8.82 -12.46
CA SER A 321 -4.19 -8.77 -12.58
C SER A 321 -4.73 -7.35 -12.29
N PHE A 322 -4.23 -6.71 -11.25
CA PHE A 322 -4.55 -5.32 -10.97
C PHE A 322 -4.17 -4.38 -12.12
N GLU A 323 -2.95 -4.46 -12.65
CA GLU A 323 -2.50 -3.66 -13.80
C GLU A 323 -3.47 -3.76 -14.97
N SER A 324 -4.02 -4.96 -15.20
CA SER A 324 -4.97 -5.20 -16.28
C SER A 324 -6.34 -4.57 -16.04
N SER A 325 -6.70 -4.33 -14.78
CA SER A 325 -8.00 -3.74 -14.42
C SER A 325 -7.99 -2.21 -14.41
N VAL A 326 -6.80 -1.59 -14.38
CA VAL A 326 -6.66 -0.12 -14.33
C VAL A 326 -6.67 0.48 -15.73
N GLU A 327 -7.82 1.01 -16.14
CA GLU A 327 -7.99 1.73 -17.41
C GLU A 327 -7.69 3.23 -17.24
N SER A 328 -8.74 4.06 -17.16
CA SER A 328 -8.65 5.54 -17.10
C SER A 328 -8.97 6.11 -15.71
N LYS A 329 -9.55 5.33 -14.81
CA LYS A 329 -9.98 5.78 -13.48
C LYS A 329 -8.80 5.78 -12.50
N PRO A 330 -8.82 6.66 -11.49
CA PRO A 330 -7.93 6.54 -10.33
C PRO A 330 -8.05 5.17 -9.68
N ALA A 331 -6.93 4.59 -9.25
CA ALA A 331 -6.90 3.25 -8.69
C ALA A 331 -6.45 3.25 -7.22
N ILE A 332 -7.10 2.43 -6.41
CA ILE A 332 -6.74 2.14 -5.01
C ILE A 332 -6.39 0.66 -4.93
N LEU A 333 -5.16 0.36 -4.53
CA LEU A 333 -4.68 -0.99 -4.28
C LEU A 333 -4.48 -1.17 -2.77
N ILE A 334 -5.26 -2.05 -2.17
CA ILE A 334 -5.10 -2.45 -0.78
C ILE A 334 -4.26 -3.74 -0.75
N ILE A 335 -3.17 -3.73 0.01
CA ILE A 335 -2.32 -4.89 0.25
C ILE A 335 -2.39 -5.19 1.74
N ASP A 336 -3.10 -6.26 2.11
CA ASP A 336 -3.43 -6.57 3.50
C ASP A 336 -2.60 -7.74 4.01
N GLU A 337 -1.71 -7.45 4.95
CA GLU A 337 -0.84 -8.39 5.68
C GLU A 337 0.06 -9.29 4.80
N VAL A 338 0.18 -9.02 3.49
CA VAL A 338 1.01 -9.84 2.58
C VAL A 338 2.49 -9.76 2.95
N PHE A 339 2.97 -8.56 3.32
CA PHE A 339 4.37 -8.33 3.68
C PHE A 339 4.74 -8.86 5.06
N ASP A 340 3.75 -9.09 5.92
CA ASP A 340 3.94 -9.45 7.32
C ASP A 340 4.47 -10.88 7.51
N TYR A 341 4.31 -11.72 6.49
CA TYR A 341 4.70 -13.14 6.50
C TYR A 341 5.89 -13.46 5.58
N LEU A 342 6.48 -12.45 4.91
CA LEU A 342 7.60 -12.63 4.00
C LEU A 342 8.94 -12.59 4.74
N ASP A 343 9.83 -13.51 4.42
CA ASP A 343 11.24 -13.44 4.81
C ASP A 343 11.98 -12.29 4.08
N GLY A 344 13.21 -11.98 4.50
CA GLY A 344 13.95 -10.83 4.00
C GLY A 344 14.13 -10.78 2.48
N GLY A 345 14.39 -11.92 1.83
CA GLY A 345 14.56 -12.02 0.39
C GLY A 345 13.25 -11.83 -0.37
N ASN A 346 12.20 -12.48 0.10
CA ASN A 346 10.86 -12.41 -0.46
C ASN A 346 10.24 -11.02 -0.24
N LEU A 347 10.49 -10.40 0.91
CA LEU A 347 10.08 -9.03 1.20
C LEU A 347 10.72 -8.04 0.22
N LEU A 348 12.02 -8.19 -0.08
CA LEU A 348 12.72 -7.38 -1.07
C LEU A 348 12.10 -7.54 -2.47
N ALA A 349 11.82 -8.78 -2.89
CA ALA A 349 11.21 -9.07 -4.17
C ALA A 349 9.81 -8.42 -4.29
N ALA A 350 8.96 -8.58 -3.29
CA ALA A 350 7.61 -7.98 -3.28
C ALA A 350 7.67 -6.45 -3.36
N GLN A 351 8.56 -5.81 -2.61
CA GLN A 351 8.76 -4.37 -2.65
C GLN A 351 9.29 -3.88 -4.01
N TYR A 352 10.21 -4.63 -4.62
CA TYR A 352 10.73 -4.32 -5.95
C TYR A 352 9.61 -4.31 -7.02
N TYR A 353 8.73 -5.32 -7.02
CA TYR A 353 7.63 -5.39 -7.98
C TYR A 353 6.58 -4.30 -7.75
N LEU A 354 6.28 -3.97 -6.50
CA LEU A 354 5.41 -2.82 -6.18
C LEU A 354 6.03 -1.50 -6.65
N SER A 355 7.32 -1.31 -6.46
CA SER A 355 8.03 -0.11 -6.94
C SER A 355 8.02 0.00 -8.46
N LYS A 356 8.20 -1.12 -9.17
CA LYS A 356 8.03 -1.17 -10.64
C LYS A 356 6.60 -0.80 -11.07
N MET A 357 5.59 -1.29 -10.36
CA MET A 357 4.18 -0.95 -10.63
C MET A 357 3.94 0.55 -10.45
N ILE A 358 4.43 1.15 -9.37
CA ILE A 358 4.32 2.59 -9.13
C ILE A 358 4.99 3.39 -10.27
N THR A 359 6.17 2.97 -10.69
CA THR A 359 6.89 3.63 -11.80
C THR A 359 6.12 3.53 -13.11
N LEU A 360 5.53 2.36 -13.40
CA LEU A 360 4.71 2.13 -14.57
C LEU A 360 3.45 3.02 -14.56
N MET A 361 2.73 3.08 -13.43
CA MET A 361 1.55 3.92 -13.30
C MET A 361 1.89 5.42 -13.48
N LYS A 362 3.02 5.87 -12.93
CA LYS A 362 3.54 7.23 -13.15
C LYS A 362 3.84 7.51 -14.63
N SER A 363 4.52 6.60 -15.33
CA SER A 363 4.86 6.78 -16.75
C SER A 363 3.63 6.82 -17.65
N GLN A 364 2.53 6.20 -17.21
CA GLN A 364 1.23 6.23 -17.90
C GLN A 364 0.33 7.40 -17.44
N HIS A 365 0.84 8.32 -16.62
CA HIS A 365 0.08 9.43 -16.02
C HIS A 365 -1.19 9.00 -15.26
N LYS A 366 -1.19 7.77 -14.73
CA LYS A 366 -2.30 7.23 -13.95
C LYS A 366 -2.20 7.64 -12.49
N ILE A 367 -3.34 7.90 -11.87
CA ILE A 367 -3.47 8.19 -10.45
C ILE A 367 -3.64 6.87 -9.70
N PHE A 368 -2.67 6.52 -8.86
CA PHE A 368 -2.59 5.24 -8.19
C PHE A 368 -2.28 5.40 -6.71
N PHE A 369 -3.12 4.87 -5.82
CA PHE A 369 -2.95 4.88 -4.37
C PHE A 369 -2.62 3.46 -3.86
N PRO A 370 -1.34 3.06 -3.79
CA PRO A 370 -0.96 1.83 -3.12
C PRO A 370 -1.01 2.03 -1.60
N ILE A 371 -1.79 1.20 -0.92
CA ILE A 371 -1.97 1.19 0.53
C ILE A 371 -1.55 -0.18 1.05
N ILE A 372 -0.49 -0.22 1.85
CA ILE A 372 -0.02 -1.42 2.52
C ILE A 372 -0.55 -1.39 3.96
N MET A 373 -1.29 -2.41 4.35
CA MET A 373 -1.75 -2.60 5.73
C MET A 373 -0.85 -3.62 6.41
N THR A 374 -0.24 -3.23 7.52
CA THR A 374 0.74 -4.06 8.23
C THR A 374 0.68 -3.83 9.74
N HIS A 375 1.17 -4.80 10.50
CA HIS A 375 1.48 -4.64 11.92
C HIS A 375 2.98 -4.50 12.18
N LEU A 376 3.82 -4.63 11.13
CA LEU A 376 5.26 -4.48 11.24
C LEU A 376 5.68 -3.04 11.55
N ASP A 377 6.86 -2.91 12.14
CA ASP A 377 7.49 -1.60 12.35
C ASP A 377 7.79 -0.95 10.99
N PRO A 378 7.42 0.32 10.77
CA PRO A 378 7.74 1.04 9.55
C PRO A 378 9.23 1.04 9.17
N ALA A 379 10.13 0.88 10.13
CA ALA A 379 11.56 0.77 9.90
C ALA A 379 11.93 -0.39 8.95
N VAL A 380 11.14 -1.45 8.94
CA VAL A 380 11.31 -2.59 8.02
C VAL A 380 11.18 -2.16 6.56
N PHE A 381 10.40 -1.11 6.30
CA PHE A 381 10.13 -0.58 4.96
C PHE A 381 10.99 0.65 4.62
N SER A 382 11.59 1.33 5.61
CA SER A 382 12.27 2.61 5.41
C SER A 382 13.46 2.55 4.45
N ASN A 383 14.19 1.45 4.44
CA ASN A 383 15.35 1.24 3.56
C ASN A 383 14.96 1.11 2.08
N TYR A 384 13.72 0.71 1.80
CA TYR A 384 13.23 0.44 0.45
C TYR A 384 12.45 1.61 -0.15
N TYR A 385 11.81 2.41 0.72
CA TYR A 385 10.95 3.53 0.31
C TYR A 385 11.44 4.88 0.81
N THR A 386 12.76 5.04 0.98
CA THR A 386 13.40 6.21 1.63
C THR A 386 12.96 7.57 1.08
N LYS A 387 12.49 7.63 -0.17
CA LYS A 387 12.07 8.90 -0.78
C LYS A 387 10.58 8.85 -1.15
N GLY A 388 9.70 8.89 -0.18
CA GLY A 388 8.30 9.15 -0.48
C GLY A 388 7.24 8.26 0.12
N MET A 389 7.61 7.23 0.88
CA MET A 389 6.65 6.47 1.67
C MET A 389 5.97 7.38 2.69
N LYS A 390 4.67 7.22 2.84
CA LYS A 390 3.86 7.92 3.84
C LYS A 390 3.37 6.92 4.87
N VAL A 391 3.59 7.20 6.15
CA VAL A 391 3.18 6.33 7.26
C VAL A 391 1.96 6.92 7.93
N HIS A 392 0.91 6.11 8.07
CA HIS A 392 -0.35 6.46 8.70
C HIS A 392 -0.66 5.45 9.80
N TYR A 393 -0.68 5.90 11.04
CA TYR A 393 -1.07 5.05 12.15
C TYR A 393 -2.59 5.08 12.31
N LEU A 394 -3.22 3.90 12.31
CA LEU A 394 -4.67 3.76 12.46
C LEU A 394 -5.12 3.77 13.94
N THR A 395 -4.24 4.19 14.84
CA THR A 395 -4.48 4.35 16.26
C THR A 395 -4.92 5.78 16.61
N SER A 396 -5.43 6.00 17.80
CA SER A 396 -5.97 7.30 18.22
C SER A 396 -4.91 8.37 18.57
N TYR A 397 -3.63 8.03 18.56
CA TYR A 397 -2.54 8.92 19.00
C TYR A 397 -2.00 9.86 17.90
N SER A 398 -2.49 9.80 16.73
CA SER A 398 -1.83 10.16 15.49
C SER A 398 -1.99 11.60 15.01
N SER A 399 -1.28 12.56 15.61
CA SER A 399 -0.91 13.75 14.84
C SER A 399 0.48 14.26 15.26
N ILE A 400 1.29 14.68 14.30
CA ILE A 400 2.56 15.36 14.58
C ILE A 400 2.34 16.57 15.52
N ALA A 401 1.18 17.23 15.39
CA ALA A 401 0.79 18.35 16.25
C ALA A 401 0.56 17.94 17.71
N SER A 402 -0.02 16.77 17.99
CA SER A 402 -0.21 16.27 19.36
C SER A 402 1.10 15.83 20.00
N ILE A 403 2.06 15.34 19.20
CA ILE A 403 3.39 14.94 19.68
C ILE A 403 4.25 16.16 19.97
N SER A 404 4.22 17.19 19.12
CA SER A 404 5.00 18.41 19.36
C SER A 404 4.55 19.21 20.58
N SER A 405 3.34 18.99 21.07
CA SER A 405 2.83 19.58 22.31
C SER A 405 3.09 18.73 23.57
N ASP A 406 3.58 17.50 23.43
CA ASP A 406 3.88 16.63 24.56
C ASP A 406 5.17 17.08 25.27
N LYS A 407 5.06 17.40 26.57
CA LYS A 407 6.18 17.87 27.38
C LYS A 407 7.30 16.82 27.52
N ILE A 408 6.95 15.53 27.54
CA ILE A 408 7.96 14.45 27.63
C ILE A 408 8.75 14.35 26.31
N VAL A 409 8.09 14.46 25.17
CA VAL A 409 8.75 14.50 23.86
C VAL A 409 9.73 15.67 23.79
N ASN A 410 9.29 16.85 24.20
CA ASN A 410 10.12 18.06 24.19
C ASN A 410 11.32 17.92 25.11
N LEU A 411 11.17 17.28 26.27
CA LEU A 411 12.25 16.98 27.19
C LEU A 411 13.30 16.04 26.58
N LEU A 412 12.86 14.97 25.94
CA LEU A 412 13.76 14.00 25.27
C LEU A 412 14.52 14.63 24.10
N ILE A 413 13.86 15.51 23.34
CA ILE A 413 14.49 16.28 22.27
C ILE A 413 15.52 17.25 22.85
N LEU A 414 15.18 18.01 23.90
CA LEU A 414 16.09 18.93 24.59
C LEU A 414 17.36 18.23 25.08
N ARG A 415 17.21 17.07 25.76
CA ARG A 415 18.36 16.26 26.19
C ARG A 415 19.27 15.90 25.01
N SER A 416 18.69 15.47 23.89
CA SER A 416 19.46 15.06 22.72
C SER A 416 20.22 16.24 22.08
N GLU A 417 19.64 17.43 22.08
CA GLU A 417 20.28 18.66 21.59
C GLU A 417 21.44 19.12 22.49
N LEU A 418 21.24 19.09 23.81
CA LEU A 418 22.27 19.43 24.76
C LEU A 418 23.47 18.48 24.61
N LYS A 419 23.25 17.18 24.53
CA LYS A 419 24.30 16.18 24.29
C LYS A 419 25.00 16.29 22.92
N LYS A 420 24.29 16.77 21.90
CA LYS A 420 24.89 17.02 20.59
C LYS A 420 25.85 18.21 20.63
N LYS A 421 25.57 19.22 21.46
CA LYS A 421 26.42 20.39 21.66
C LYS A 421 27.59 20.08 22.60
N ASP A 422 27.31 19.47 23.73
CA ASP A 422 28.31 19.02 24.73
C ASP A 422 27.89 17.66 25.29
N ARG A 423 28.72 16.64 25.04
CA ARG A 423 28.46 15.28 25.51
C ARG A 423 28.37 15.15 27.01
N ASN A 424 28.99 16.08 27.75
CA ASN A 424 29.03 16.13 29.21
C ASN A 424 28.15 17.25 29.80
N ASP A 425 27.19 17.77 29.01
CA ASP A 425 26.27 18.80 29.50
C ASP A 425 25.58 18.36 30.81
N VAL A 426 25.69 19.20 31.80
CA VAL A 426 25.21 18.91 33.18
C VAL A 426 23.69 18.76 33.21
N LEU A 427 22.96 19.61 32.47
CA LEU A 427 21.50 19.55 32.41
C LEU A 427 21.02 18.27 31.74
N ALA A 428 21.67 17.90 30.64
CA ALA A 428 21.38 16.62 29.97
C ALA A 428 21.68 15.42 30.85
N GLY A 429 22.77 15.51 31.62
CA GLY A 429 23.12 14.51 32.65
C GLY A 429 22.07 14.38 33.74
N ASN A 430 21.57 15.51 34.27
CA ASN A 430 20.49 15.53 35.25
C ASN A 430 19.19 14.95 34.73
N ILE A 431 18.79 15.28 33.47
CA ILE A 431 17.62 14.69 32.82
C ILE A 431 17.76 13.16 32.77
N GLU A 432 18.90 12.65 32.32
CA GLU A 432 19.12 11.20 32.26
C GLU A 432 19.07 10.56 33.63
N LYS A 433 19.84 11.09 34.57
CA LYS A 433 20.00 10.52 35.92
C LYS A 433 18.68 10.47 36.69
N HIS A 434 17.91 11.54 36.68
CA HIS A 434 16.74 11.69 37.54
C HIS A 434 15.42 11.33 36.83
N LEU A 435 15.30 11.58 35.55
CA LEU A 435 14.03 11.43 34.83
C LEU A 435 13.98 10.22 33.89
N LEU A 436 15.10 9.63 33.50
CA LEU A 436 15.14 8.53 32.57
C LEU A 436 15.74 7.23 33.10
N HIS A 437 16.33 7.28 34.29
CA HIS A 437 16.93 6.14 34.97
C HIS A 437 16.49 6.07 36.44
N TYR A 438 16.57 4.87 37.01
CA TYR A 438 16.34 4.70 38.43
C TYR A 438 17.45 5.40 39.25
N TYR A 439 17.05 6.26 40.19
CA TYR A 439 17.93 6.92 41.14
C TYR A 439 17.26 6.93 42.53
N PRO A 440 17.90 6.38 43.57
CA PRO A 440 17.24 6.14 44.84
C PRO A 440 17.08 7.40 45.70
N ASP A 441 18.02 8.39 45.57
CA ASP A 441 18.01 9.57 46.43
C ASP A 441 16.87 10.53 46.08
N ASN A 442 16.54 11.40 47.01
CA ASN A 442 15.59 12.48 46.76
C ASN A 442 16.26 13.57 45.92
N TRP A 443 15.53 14.04 44.91
CA TRP A 443 15.97 15.08 43.99
C TRP A 443 14.82 16.03 43.66
N THR A 444 15.19 17.26 43.32
CA THR A 444 14.30 18.26 42.73
C THR A 444 14.84 18.69 41.37
N VAL A 445 13.97 19.00 40.45
CA VAL A 445 14.37 19.39 39.09
C VAL A 445 14.89 20.82 39.08
N ASP A 446 15.92 21.06 38.27
CA ASP A 446 16.45 22.39 37.99
C ASP A 446 15.35 23.37 37.56
N ASN A 447 15.37 24.60 38.06
CA ASN A 447 14.38 25.64 37.74
C ASN A 447 14.21 25.89 36.24
N VAL A 448 15.24 25.66 35.43
CA VAL A 448 15.22 25.78 33.98
C VAL A 448 14.29 24.75 33.34
N LEU A 449 14.04 23.63 34.00
CA LEU A 449 13.19 22.54 33.48
C LEU A 449 11.73 22.61 33.97
N LYS A 450 11.41 23.32 35.05
CA LYS A 450 10.07 23.34 35.68
C LYS A 450 8.93 23.60 34.70
N ASN A 451 9.10 24.56 33.80
CA ASN A 451 8.08 24.86 32.78
C ASN A 451 8.10 23.93 31.55
N LYS A 452 9.09 23.05 31.42
CA LYS A 452 9.33 22.18 30.28
C LYS A 452 8.92 20.73 30.49
N ILE A 453 8.61 20.38 31.74
CA ILE A 453 8.22 19.03 32.18
C ILE A 453 6.76 19.01 32.65
N PRO A 454 6.11 17.85 32.73
CA PRO A 454 4.86 17.70 33.46
C PRO A 454 4.99 18.19 34.91
N GLU A 455 3.95 18.82 35.50
CA GLU A 455 4.00 19.36 36.87
C GLU A 455 4.39 18.31 37.92
N PHE A 456 3.88 17.08 37.77
CA PHE A 456 4.20 15.96 38.65
C PHE A 456 5.64 15.40 38.49
N TRP A 457 6.49 16.02 37.67
CA TRP A 457 7.89 15.62 37.45
C TRP A 457 8.90 16.57 38.14
N GLU A 458 8.44 17.45 39.00
CA GLU A 458 9.29 18.47 39.61
C GLU A 458 10.20 17.95 40.76
N ASP A 459 9.77 16.87 41.42
CA ASP A 459 10.53 16.22 42.51
C ASP A 459 10.39 14.70 42.44
N SER A 460 11.28 13.98 43.13
CA SER A 460 11.36 12.52 43.11
C SER A 460 10.10 11.82 43.60
N PHE A 461 9.34 12.40 44.52
CA PHE A 461 8.14 11.80 45.08
C PHE A 461 6.96 11.92 44.08
N SER A 462 6.65 13.14 43.67
CA SER A 462 5.61 13.44 42.71
C SER A 462 5.85 12.73 41.37
N TYR A 463 7.11 12.60 40.97
CA TYR A 463 7.52 11.88 39.76
C TYR A 463 7.18 10.39 39.83
N ARG A 464 7.55 9.71 40.91
CA ARG A 464 7.25 8.28 41.09
C ARG A 464 5.76 8.03 41.14
N ASP A 465 5.00 8.85 41.88
CA ASP A 465 3.54 8.76 41.95
C ASP A 465 2.89 8.99 40.59
N GLY A 466 3.33 9.99 39.82
CA GLY A 466 2.86 10.26 38.47
C GLY A 466 3.12 9.11 37.50
N LEU A 467 4.28 8.50 37.54
CA LEU A 467 4.59 7.32 36.73
C LEU A 467 3.73 6.12 37.12
N HIS A 468 3.50 5.88 38.41
CA HIS A 468 2.60 4.85 38.89
C HIS A 468 1.17 5.06 38.41
N LYS A 469 0.67 6.29 38.40
CA LYS A 469 -0.64 6.64 37.89
C LYS A 469 -0.76 6.33 36.40
N GLU A 470 0.26 6.64 35.57
CA GLU A 470 0.27 6.34 34.15
C GLU A 470 0.28 4.82 33.88
N VAL A 471 1.03 4.05 34.66
CA VAL A 471 1.03 2.58 34.57
C VAL A 471 -0.32 2.00 34.97
N ASN A 472 -0.96 2.50 36.02
CA ASN A 472 -2.30 2.08 36.44
C ASN A 472 -3.34 2.42 35.36
N ASN A 473 -3.26 3.61 34.76
CA ASN A 473 -4.11 3.98 33.63
C ASN A 473 -3.95 3.01 32.46
N TYR A 474 -2.71 2.64 32.15
CA TYR A 474 -2.39 1.64 31.13
C TYR A 474 -3.00 0.28 31.44
N PHE A 475 -2.86 -0.21 32.68
CA PHE A 475 -3.44 -1.50 33.10
C PHE A 475 -4.98 -1.51 33.08
N ASN A 476 -5.59 -0.39 33.40
CA ASN A 476 -7.04 -0.23 33.40
C ASN A 476 -7.63 0.07 32.01
N GLY A 477 -6.79 0.26 30.99
CA GLY A 477 -7.23 0.60 29.64
C GLY A 477 -7.82 2.00 29.49
N THR A 478 -7.53 2.90 30.44
CA THR A 478 -7.86 4.33 30.37
C THR A 478 -6.78 5.10 29.59
N LYS A 479 -6.98 6.40 29.39
CA LYS A 479 -6.01 7.24 28.66
C LYS A 479 -4.72 7.35 29.46
N TYR A 480 -3.58 7.03 28.83
CA TYR A 480 -2.23 7.07 29.39
C TYR A 480 -1.22 7.71 28.43
N ASN A 481 -0.09 8.17 28.95
CA ASN A 481 1.04 8.59 28.12
C ASN A 481 2.00 7.41 27.91
N ALA A 482 2.16 6.99 26.64
CA ALA A 482 2.99 5.83 26.30
C ALA A 482 4.47 6.00 26.70
N LEU A 483 5.04 7.22 26.58
CA LEU A 483 6.42 7.50 26.96
C LEU A 483 6.60 7.43 28.48
N ALA A 484 5.64 7.91 29.25
CA ALA A 484 5.67 7.80 30.71
C ALA A 484 5.64 6.32 31.15
N VAL A 485 4.81 5.48 30.52
CA VAL A 485 4.77 4.03 30.78
C VAL A 485 6.11 3.38 30.41
N VAL A 486 6.69 3.73 29.25
CA VAL A 486 8.00 3.23 28.82
C VAL A 486 9.11 3.58 29.81
N ILE A 487 9.12 4.82 30.32
CA ILE A 487 10.06 5.28 31.34
C ILE A 487 9.83 4.52 32.65
N ALA A 488 8.58 4.33 33.06
CA ALA A 488 8.24 3.60 34.28
C ALA A 488 8.73 2.15 34.25
N ILE A 489 8.57 1.46 33.10
CA ILE A 489 9.11 0.10 32.89
C ILE A 489 10.63 0.09 33.07
N ARG A 490 11.34 1.05 32.45
CA ARG A 490 12.80 1.15 32.57
C ARG A 490 13.20 1.31 34.03
N ILE A 491 12.58 2.25 34.75
CA ILE A 491 12.88 2.53 36.16
C ILE A 491 12.62 1.28 37.00
N LYS A 492 11.50 0.56 36.79
CA LYS A 492 11.20 -0.66 37.54
C LYS A 492 12.24 -1.76 37.30
N VAL A 493 12.66 -1.98 36.05
CA VAL A 493 13.74 -2.94 35.72
C VAL A 493 15.05 -2.56 36.40
N GLU A 494 15.43 -1.29 36.36
CA GLU A 494 16.66 -0.81 36.99
C GLU A 494 16.60 -0.88 38.54
N GLU A 495 15.44 -0.59 39.13
CA GLU A 495 15.19 -0.75 40.56
C GLU A 495 15.36 -2.20 41.01
N LEU A 496 14.74 -3.15 40.32
CA LEU A 496 14.88 -4.58 40.58
C LEU A 496 16.35 -5.03 40.48
N THR A 497 17.07 -4.48 39.50
CA THR A 497 18.49 -4.77 39.32
C THR A 497 19.33 -4.27 40.48
N VAL A 498 19.15 -3.00 40.85
CA VAL A 498 19.89 -2.38 41.96
C VAL A 498 19.64 -3.07 43.31
N ASN A 499 18.40 -3.47 43.56
CA ASN A 499 18.03 -4.18 44.79
C ASN A 499 18.74 -5.53 44.94
N LYS A 500 19.06 -6.19 43.81
CA LYS A 500 19.83 -7.45 43.80
C LYS A 500 21.35 -7.25 43.82
N LEU A 501 21.85 -6.06 43.45
CA LEU A 501 23.28 -5.77 43.43
C LEU A 501 23.86 -5.55 44.84
N PRO A 502 25.07 -6.09 45.12
CA PRO A 502 25.85 -5.72 46.31
C PRO A 502 26.08 -4.21 46.40
N GLU A 503 26.13 -3.68 47.60
CA GLU A 503 26.24 -2.23 47.80
C GLU A 503 27.50 -1.62 47.17
N ASP A 504 28.62 -2.32 47.22
CA ASP A 504 29.89 -1.91 46.62
C ASP A 504 29.85 -1.83 45.08
N LYS A 505 28.90 -2.50 44.44
CA LYS A 505 28.70 -2.51 42.97
C LYS A 505 27.68 -1.49 42.45
N ARG A 506 26.83 -0.95 43.36
CA ARG A 506 25.73 -0.04 42.96
C ARG A 506 26.24 1.27 42.36
N GLN A 507 27.32 1.84 42.89
CA GLN A 507 27.87 3.10 42.37
C GLN A 507 28.40 2.95 40.94
N GLU A 508 29.04 1.85 40.62
CA GLU A 508 29.50 1.58 39.27
C GLU A 508 28.34 1.37 38.32
N TYR A 509 27.28 0.67 38.76
CA TYR A 509 26.04 0.49 37.99
C TYR A 509 25.40 1.84 37.62
N TYR A 510 25.32 2.80 38.54
CA TYR A 510 24.76 4.13 38.23
C TYR A 510 25.60 4.89 37.19
N ASN A 511 26.89 4.61 37.07
CA ASN A 511 27.79 5.23 36.12
C ASN A 511 27.70 4.62 34.72
N LYS A 512 27.09 3.42 34.57
CA LYS A 512 26.89 2.79 33.24
C LYS A 512 25.87 3.58 32.42
N ARG A 513 26.18 3.79 31.12
CA ARG A 513 25.35 4.59 30.20
C ARG A 513 24.37 3.69 29.44
N GLY A 514 23.07 3.89 29.69
CA GLY A 514 21.99 3.20 28.97
C GLY A 514 21.65 1.82 29.53
N ALA A 515 20.40 1.40 29.26
CA ALA A 515 19.82 0.21 29.87
C ALA A 515 20.57 -1.09 29.51
N ARG A 516 21.05 -1.24 28.27
CA ARG A 516 21.79 -2.45 27.85
C ARG A 516 23.10 -2.61 28.64
N GLN A 517 23.89 -1.53 28.80
CA GLN A 517 25.14 -1.61 29.56
C GLN A 517 24.89 -1.90 31.05
N LYS A 518 23.78 -1.41 31.60
CA LYS A 518 23.37 -1.69 32.97
C LYS A 518 22.97 -3.17 33.14
N LEU A 519 22.24 -3.75 32.20
CA LEU A 519 21.91 -5.17 32.26
C LEU A 519 23.15 -6.05 32.09
N SER A 520 24.04 -5.77 31.13
CA SER A 520 25.30 -6.51 30.96
C SER A 520 26.18 -6.43 32.21
N TYR A 521 26.25 -5.26 32.86
CA TYR A 521 27.00 -5.14 34.09
C TYR A 521 26.43 -5.97 35.26
N ALA A 522 25.10 -6.08 35.35
CA ALA A 522 24.46 -6.96 36.31
C ALA A 522 24.81 -8.45 36.04
N GLU A 523 24.83 -8.87 34.79
CA GLU A 523 25.27 -10.21 34.39
C GLU A 523 26.74 -10.45 34.70
N GLU A 524 27.64 -9.48 34.47
CA GLU A 524 29.06 -9.51 34.87
C GLU A 524 29.23 -9.66 36.38
N CYS A 525 28.31 -9.11 37.15
CA CYS A 525 28.26 -9.26 38.61
C CYS A 525 27.59 -10.57 39.07
N ASN A 526 27.27 -11.50 38.14
CA ASN A 526 26.55 -12.76 38.40
C ASN A 526 25.17 -12.56 39.07
N ILE A 527 24.46 -11.50 38.70
CA ILE A 527 23.10 -11.25 39.17
C ILE A 527 22.11 -11.88 38.19
N GLU A 528 21.35 -12.86 38.65
CA GLU A 528 20.23 -13.45 37.89
C GLU A 528 19.04 -12.51 37.93
N LEU A 529 18.74 -11.91 36.77
CA LEU A 529 17.55 -11.12 36.54
C LEU A 529 16.46 -11.96 35.86
N PRO A 530 15.16 -11.69 36.14
CA PRO A 530 14.09 -12.32 35.40
C PRO A 530 14.23 -12.04 33.89
N GLU A 531 13.99 -13.04 33.05
CA GLU A 531 14.10 -12.91 31.58
C GLU A 531 13.29 -11.76 31.02
N LEU A 532 12.14 -11.44 31.64
CA LEU A 532 11.28 -10.35 31.24
C LEU A 532 11.98 -8.96 31.26
N CYS A 533 13.02 -8.79 32.09
CA CYS A 533 13.82 -7.55 32.11
C CYS A 533 14.54 -7.32 30.77
N SER A 534 15.10 -8.40 30.20
CA SER A 534 15.77 -8.38 28.89
C SER A 534 14.77 -8.35 27.73
N LEU A 535 13.66 -9.10 27.83
CA LEU A 535 12.61 -9.15 26.80
C LEU A 535 11.92 -7.79 26.61
N LEU A 536 11.75 -6.99 27.66
CA LEU A 536 11.14 -5.66 27.56
C LEU A 536 12.13 -4.57 27.10
N CYS A 537 13.43 -4.85 26.99
CA CYS A 537 14.45 -3.88 26.59
C CYS A 537 14.14 -3.17 25.26
N PRO A 538 13.66 -3.82 24.20
CA PRO A 538 13.26 -3.14 22.94
C PRO A 538 12.13 -2.11 23.12
N ILE A 539 11.35 -2.18 24.20
CA ILE A 539 10.29 -1.22 24.49
C ILE A 539 10.87 0.01 25.20
N TYR A 540 11.63 -0.20 26.28
CA TYR A 540 12.07 0.90 27.14
C TYR A 540 13.43 1.51 26.78
N ASN A 541 14.18 0.94 25.84
CA ASN A 541 15.48 1.50 25.43
C ASN A 541 15.39 2.38 24.19
N ASP A 542 14.86 1.87 23.09
CA ASP A 542 15.00 2.50 21.77
C ASP A 542 14.07 3.70 21.57
N THR A 543 12.93 3.72 22.27
CA THR A 543 11.92 4.77 22.18
C THR A 543 12.37 6.12 22.71
N LEU A 544 13.28 6.13 23.70
CA LEU A 544 13.66 7.34 24.41
C LEU A 544 14.73 8.20 23.68
N HIS A 545 15.12 7.83 22.46
CA HIS A 545 16.06 8.58 21.64
C HIS A 545 15.32 9.38 20.54
N LEU A 546 14.92 10.62 20.85
CA LEU A 546 14.19 11.52 19.95
C LEU A 546 15.08 12.70 19.54
N TYR A 547 14.88 13.25 18.32
CA TYR A 547 15.69 14.31 17.74
C TYR A 547 14.82 15.39 17.08
N ARG A 548 15.20 16.69 17.22
CA ARG A 548 14.43 17.82 16.70
C ARG A 548 14.26 17.79 15.18
N ASP A 549 15.32 17.45 14.48
CA ASP A 549 15.37 17.48 13.02
C ASP A 549 14.66 16.27 12.36
N GLU A 550 14.12 15.35 13.17
CA GLU A 550 13.54 14.09 12.73
C GLU A 550 12.11 13.84 13.26
N PRO A 551 11.15 14.77 13.02
CA PRO A 551 9.80 14.65 13.60
C PRO A 551 9.05 13.39 13.14
N VAL A 552 9.28 12.93 11.93
CA VAL A 552 8.67 11.69 11.40
C VAL A 552 9.26 10.45 12.08
N VAL A 553 10.57 10.43 12.31
CA VAL A 553 11.24 9.33 13.02
C VAL A 553 10.79 9.29 14.48
N ASN A 554 10.66 10.44 15.12
CA ASN A 554 10.13 10.54 16.47
C ASN A 554 8.70 10.00 16.57
N LEU A 555 7.82 10.41 15.65
CA LEU A 555 6.46 9.89 15.54
C LEU A 555 6.47 8.36 15.42
N ASN A 556 7.28 7.83 14.51
CA ASN A 556 7.36 6.39 14.28
C ASN A 556 7.82 5.63 15.55
N LYS A 557 8.80 6.16 16.30
CA LYS A 557 9.27 5.53 17.54
C LYS A 557 8.20 5.51 18.62
N ILE A 558 7.49 6.63 18.82
CA ILE A 558 6.43 6.76 19.81
C ILE A 558 5.26 5.83 19.47
N GLU A 559 4.82 5.85 18.21
CA GLU A 559 3.72 4.99 17.74
C GLU A 559 4.11 3.50 17.77
N SER A 560 5.33 3.14 17.39
CA SER A 560 5.84 1.77 17.50
C SER A 560 5.80 1.27 18.96
N SER A 561 6.14 2.12 19.91
CA SER A 561 6.06 1.77 21.33
C SER A 561 4.62 1.63 21.80
N TYR A 562 3.75 2.56 21.41
CA TYR A 562 2.31 2.46 21.67
C TYR A 562 1.73 1.16 21.10
N LEU A 563 2.11 0.77 19.88
CA LEU A 563 1.69 -0.49 19.28
C LEU A 563 2.10 -1.72 20.09
N LYS A 564 3.36 -1.74 20.57
CA LYS A 564 3.86 -2.82 21.45
C LYS A 564 3.07 -2.87 22.76
N LEU A 565 2.80 -1.72 23.38
CA LEU A 565 2.02 -1.61 24.62
C LEU A 565 0.54 -2.04 24.43
N CYS A 566 -0.03 -1.93 23.23
CA CYS A 566 -1.37 -2.42 22.90
C CYS A 566 -1.48 -3.96 22.88
N SER A 567 -0.37 -4.69 22.83
CA SER A 567 -0.38 -6.15 22.87
C SER A 567 -0.77 -6.67 24.26
N ASN A 568 -1.79 -7.52 24.32
CA ASN A 568 -2.20 -8.16 25.58
C ASN A 568 -1.09 -9.03 26.20
N VAL A 569 -0.26 -9.66 25.36
CA VAL A 569 0.89 -10.44 25.82
C VAL A 569 1.90 -9.53 26.49
N VAL A 570 2.27 -8.42 25.85
CA VAL A 570 3.18 -7.42 26.43
C VAL A 570 2.61 -6.84 27.71
N LYS A 571 1.31 -6.55 27.74
CA LYS A 571 0.62 -6.06 28.94
C LYS A 571 0.73 -7.04 30.11
N ASN A 572 0.58 -8.34 29.85
CA ASN A 572 0.71 -9.38 30.88
C ASN A 572 2.18 -9.48 31.37
N ILE A 573 3.17 -9.43 30.48
CA ILE A 573 4.59 -9.42 30.84
C ILE A 573 4.93 -8.21 31.73
N ILE A 574 4.39 -7.03 31.38
CA ILE A 574 4.59 -5.82 32.19
C ILE A 574 3.89 -5.95 33.56
N LYS A 575 2.70 -6.55 33.65
CA LYS A 575 2.04 -6.82 34.94
C LYS A 575 2.90 -7.72 35.81
N GLU A 576 3.40 -8.82 35.26
CA GLU A 576 4.30 -9.73 35.96
C GLU A 576 5.57 -8.99 36.48
N LEU A 577 6.14 -8.06 35.69
CA LEU A 577 7.26 -7.21 36.15
C LEU A 577 6.91 -6.39 37.40
N TYR A 578 5.66 -5.93 37.53
CA TYR A 578 5.23 -5.12 38.69
C TYR A 578 4.75 -5.97 39.87
N GLU A 579 4.56 -7.26 39.70
CA GLU A 579 4.23 -8.23 40.76
C GLU A 579 5.50 -8.79 41.47
N ILE A 580 6.68 -8.68 40.82
CA ILE A 580 7.99 -9.02 41.40
C ILE A 580 8.45 -7.88 42.30
#